data_bbd5522b77d99e0e535b0be729ffc6d7
#
_entry.id   bbd5522b77d99e0e535b0be729ffc6d7
#
_cell.length_a   1.000
_cell.length_b   1.000
_cell.length_c   1.000
_cell.angle_alpha   90.00
_cell.angle_beta   90.00
_cell.angle_gamma   90.00
#
_symmetry.space_group_name_H-M   'P 1'
#
loop_
_entity.id
_entity.type
_entity.pdbx_description
1 polymer ?
#
loop_
_entity_poly.entity_id
_entity_poly.type
_entity_poly.pdbx_seq_one_letter_code
_entity_poly.pdbx_strand_id
1 'polypeptide(L)'
;AITEGVQMLSILVLSRNLQAAWDLVTFIAFPMVLVNSMGTGIFLSIIGSTLRQVEQTKAVQTHDVLQLANRTMPYFRSGMNEASCTEAAKIIQQLMKVSAVSITNTERILAYVGAASDHHIASNEILTELSKEVLRTGEIREVHSHDEIGCNHPGCPLQAALVIPLKAQGKTIGTLKLYFTDSAKLTFVERQLAEGLGNIFSSQIELGEIELQSKLLQDA
;
A
#
# COMPACT_ATOMS: atom_id res chain seq x y z
N ALA A 1 -21.77 -33.50 8.67
CA ALA A 1 -22.56 -34.71 8.30
C ALA A 1 -21.77 -36.02 8.53
N ILE A 2 -20.57 -36.21 7.98
CA ILE A 2 -19.79 -37.48 8.16
C ILE A 2 -19.40 -37.67 9.63
N THR A 3 -18.91 -36.66 10.29
CA THR A 3 -18.51 -36.69 11.72
C THR A 3 -19.64 -37.00 12.64
N GLU A 4 -20.84 -36.48 12.38
CA GLU A 4 -22.05 -36.78 13.14
C GLU A 4 -22.52 -38.23 12.93
N GLY A 5 -22.40 -38.72 11.69
CA GLY A 5 -22.67 -40.12 11.39
C GLY A 5 -21.75 -41.07 12.15
N VAL A 6 -20.46 -40.78 12.22
CA VAL A 6 -19.46 -41.56 13.00
C VAL A 6 -19.79 -41.49 14.49
N GLN A 7 -20.17 -40.33 15.00
CA GLN A 7 -20.54 -40.15 16.41
C GLN A 7 -21.81 -40.96 16.75
N MET A 8 -22.84 -40.94 15.93
CA MET A 8 -24.07 -41.73 16.11
C MET A 8 -23.76 -43.23 16.05
N LEU A 9 -22.93 -43.66 15.10
CA LEU A 9 -22.48 -45.04 15.01
C LEU A 9 -21.72 -45.48 16.26
N SER A 10 -20.84 -44.63 16.80
CA SER A 10 -20.10 -44.91 18.02
C SER A 10 -21.02 -45.10 19.23
N ILE A 11 -22.09 -44.30 19.35
CA ILE A 11 -23.11 -44.45 20.42
C ILE A 11 -23.80 -45.81 20.32
N LEU A 12 -24.20 -46.22 19.13
CA LEU A 12 -24.86 -47.49 18.89
C LEU A 12 -23.96 -48.69 19.17
N VAL A 13 -22.67 -48.63 18.78
CA VAL A 13 -21.73 -49.76 18.94
C VAL A 13 -21.26 -49.91 20.38
N LEU A 14 -21.05 -48.81 21.10
CA LEU A 14 -20.50 -48.83 22.48
C LEU A 14 -21.60 -48.97 23.56
N SER A 15 -22.86 -48.84 23.21
CA SER A 15 -23.97 -48.91 24.18
C SER A 15 -24.27 -50.37 24.59
N ARG A 16 -24.45 -50.57 25.90
CA ARG A 16 -24.90 -51.86 26.46
C ARG A 16 -26.39 -52.11 26.28
N ASN A 17 -27.17 -51.05 26.06
CA ASN A 17 -28.63 -51.14 25.83
C ASN A 17 -28.95 -50.53 24.46
N LEU A 18 -29.11 -51.40 23.48
CA LEU A 18 -29.32 -51.01 22.08
C LEU A 18 -30.57 -50.17 21.85
N GLN A 19 -31.65 -50.48 22.61
CA GLN A 19 -32.94 -49.83 22.47
C GLN A 19 -32.88 -48.36 22.97
N ALA A 20 -32.31 -48.16 24.16
CA ALA A 20 -32.09 -46.82 24.69
C ALA A 20 -31.12 -45.97 23.83
N ALA A 21 -30.08 -46.60 23.24
CA ALA A 21 -29.17 -45.94 22.32
C ALA A 21 -29.88 -45.53 21.03
N TRP A 22 -30.74 -46.35 20.48
CA TRP A 22 -31.51 -46.04 19.28
C TRP A 22 -32.46 -44.86 19.48
N ASP A 23 -33.22 -44.88 20.60
CA ASP A 23 -34.12 -43.78 20.97
C ASP A 23 -33.34 -42.45 21.12
N LEU A 24 -32.17 -42.49 21.79
CA LEU A 24 -31.30 -41.33 21.97
C LEU A 24 -30.81 -40.81 20.62
N VAL A 25 -30.26 -41.67 19.76
CA VAL A 25 -29.74 -41.29 18.45
C VAL A 25 -30.85 -40.68 17.59
N THR A 26 -32.02 -41.26 17.56
CA THR A 26 -33.16 -40.74 16.79
C THR A 26 -33.61 -39.36 17.28
N PHE A 27 -33.60 -39.16 18.59
CA PHE A 27 -33.98 -37.87 19.19
C PHE A 27 -33.00 -36.76 18.89
N ILE A 28 -31.68 -37.03 18.95
CA ILE A 28 -30.63 -36.01 18.77
C ILE A 28 -30.17 -35.83 17.31
N ALA A 29 -30.42 -36.82 16.43
CA ALA A 29 -29.96 -36.83 15.05
C ALA A 29 -30.39 -35.59 14.26
N PHE A 30 -31.69 -35.32 14.28
CA PHE A 30 -32.25 -34.21 13.50
C PHE A 30 -31.75 -32.84 13.94
N PRO A 31 -31.85 -32.41 15.21
CA PRO A 31 -31.35 -31.10 15.64
C PRO A 31 -29.82 -30.97 15.49
N MET A 32 -29.06 -32.04 15.72
CA MET A 32 -27.61 -32.03 15.62
C MET A 32 -27.15 -31.84 14.16
N VAL A 33 -27.72 -32.58 13.21
CA VAL A 33 -27.40 -32.43 11.78
C VAL A 33 -27.80 -31.04 11.29
N LEU A 34 -28.97 -30.55 11.70
CA LEU A 34 -29.47 -29.24 11.27
C LEU A 34 -28.59 -28.10 11.76
N VAL A 35 -28.26 -28.07 13.07
CA VAL A 35 -27.45 -27.02 13.67
C VAL A 35 -26.03 -27.03 13.11
N ASN A 36 -25.39 -28.20 12.99
CA ASN A 36 -24.04 -28.30 12.48
C ASN A 36 -23.96 -27.98 10.98
N SER A 37 -24.95 -28.37 10.19
CA SER A 37 -25.00 -28.02 8.76
C SER A 37 -25.19 -26.53 8.55
N MET A 38 -26.11 -25.90 9.31
CA MET A 38 -26.28 -24.44 9.29
C MET A 38 -24.99 -23.70 9.73
N GLY A 39 -24.39 -24.12 10.85
CA GLY A 39 -23.17 -23.54 11.36
C GLY A 39 -22.02 -23.62 10.33
N THR A 40 -21.84 -24.80 9.73
CA THR A 40 -20.84 -25.01 8.69
C THR A 40 -21.15 -24.17 7.45
N GLY A 41 -22.40 -24.09 7.03
CA GLY A 41 -22.80 -23.26 5.88
C GLY A 41 -22.52 -21.77 6.08
N ILE A 42 -22.87 -21.24 7.25
CA ILE A 42 -22.59 -19.86 7.63
C ILE A 42 -21.08 -19.61 7.67
N PHE A 43 -20.32 -20.50 8.32
CA PHE A 43 -18.86 -20.37 8.42
C PHE A 43 -18.18 -20.37 7.05
N LEU A 44 -18.53 -21.30 6.16
CA LEU A 44 -18.01 -21.33 4.79
C LEU A 44 -18.42 -20.10 3.97
N SER A 45 -19.63 -19.59 4.18
CA SER A 45 -20.10 -18.36 3.52
C SER A 45 -19.28 -17.15 3.96
N ILE A 46 -19.00 -17.02 5.26
CA ILE A 46 -18.16 -15.93 5.80
C ILE A 46 -16.75 -16.02 5.23
N ILE A 47 -16.10 -17.19 5.28
CA ILE A 47 -14.76 -17.38 4.72
C ILE A 47 -14.77 -17.06 3.22
N GLY A 48 -15.72 -17.58 2.47
CA GLY A 48 -15.81 -17.34 1.03
C GLY A 48 -16.00 -15.86 0.68
N SER A 49 -16.79 -15.13 1.46
CA SER A 49 -16.96 -13.68 1.27
C SER A 49 -15.69 -12.90 1.60
N THR A 50 -15.01 -13.26 2.69
CA THR A 50 -13.75 -12.61 3.11
C THR A 50 -12.64 -12.83 2.07
N LEU A 51 -12.50 -14.06 1.56
CA LEU A 51 -11.50 -14.36 0.51
C LEU A 51 -11.77 -13.57 -0.77
N ARG A 52 -13.04 -13.49 -1.21
CA ARG A 52 -13.39 -12.69 -2.40
C ARG A 52 -13.12 -11.21 -2.21
N GLN A 53 -13.38 -10.66 -1.02
CA GLN A 53 -13.06 -9.26 -0.71
C GLN A 53 -11.55 -9.00 -0.78
N VAL A 54 -10.74 -9.91 -0.22
CA VAL A 54 -9.27 -9.80 -0.27
C VAL A 54 -8.76 -9.86 -1.72
N GLU A 55 -9.28 -10.77 -2.55
CA GLU A 55 -8.90 -10.86 -3.96
C GLU A 55 -9.31 -9.62 -4.75
N GLN A 56 -10.52 -9.10 -4.54
CA GLN A 56 -10.98 -7.88 -5.20
C GLN A 56 -10.13 -6.67 -4.81
N THR A 57 -9.80 -6.53 -3.53
CA THR A 57 -8.95 -5.43 -3.05
C THR A 57 -7.56 -5.50 -3.68
N LYS A 58 -6.95 -6.68 -3.75
CA LYS A 58 -5.65 -6.86 -4.42
C LYS A 58 -5.70 -6.54 -5.92
N ALA A 59 -6.75 -6.94 -6.61
CA ALA A 59 -6.90 -6.67 -8.03
C ALA A 59 -7.04 -5.16 -8.32
N VAL A 60 -7.81 -4.44 -7.54
CA VAL A 60 -7.96 -2.98 -7.64
C VAL A 60 -6.63 -2.28 -7.37
N GLN A 61 -5.94 -2.64 -6.29
CA GLN A 61 -4.63 -2.07 -5.95
C GLN A 61 -3.59 -2.27 -7.06
N THR A 62 -3.53 -3.47 -7.65
CA THR A 62 -2.60 -3.74 -8.75
C THR A 62 -2.93 -2.91 -9.99
N HIS A 63 -4.22 -2.74 -10.29
CA HIS A 63 -4.66 -1.90 -11.41
C HIS A 63 -4.26 -0.43 -11.21
N ASP A 64 -4.48 0.11 -10.00
CA ASP A 64 -4.18 1.50 -9.68
C ASP A 64 -2.67 1.78 -9.73
N VAL A 65 -1.83 0.88 -9.20
CA VAL A 65 -0.36 0.99 -9.31
C VAL A 65 0.10 0.97 -10.77
N LEU A 66 -0.41 0.05 -11.59
CA LEU A 66 -0.06 -0.03 -12.99
C LEU A 66 -0.53 1.20 -13.79
N GLN A 67 -1.73 1.69 -13.52
CA GLN A 67 -2.25 2.90 -14.15
C GLN A 67 -1.39 4.12 -13.80
N LEU A 68 -1.03 4.27 -12.54
CA LEU A 68 -0.20 5.36 -12.05
C LEU A 68 1.21 5.27 -12.63
N ALA A 69 1.81 4.08 -12.62
CA ALA A 69 3.10 3.82 -13.24
C ALA A 69 3.11 4.19 -14.72
N ASN A 70 2.15 3.71 -15.51
CA ASN A 70 2.07 3.99 -16.94
C ASN A 70 1.93 5.49 -17.23
N ARG A 71 1.20 6.23 -16.41
CA ARG A 71 0.99 7.68 -16.59
C ARG A 71 2.20 8.52 -16.19
N THR A 72 2.99 8.07 -15.23
CA THR A 72 4.16 8.81 -14.71
C THR A 72 5.48 8.38 -15.34
N MET A 73 5.55 7.17 -15.89
CA MET A 73 6.73 6.60 -16.53
C MET A 73 7.42 7.53 -17.55
N PRO A 74 6.73 8.21 -18.48
CA PRO A 74 7.39 9.07 -19.47
C PRO A 74 8.19 10.21 -18.81
N TYR A 75 7.71 10.71 -17.68
CA TYR A 75 8.34 11.83 -16.96
C TYR A 75 9.61 11.38 -16.24
N PHE A 76 9.62 10.22 -15.61
CA PHE A 76 10.82 9.71 -14.94
C PHE A 76 11.89 9.21 -15.92
N ARG A 77 11.49 8.67 -17.09
CA ARG A 77 12.44 8.33 -18.16
C ARG A 77 13.18 9.52 -18.75
N SER A 78 12.55 10.69 -18.78
CA SER A 78 13.19 11.91 -19.27
C SER A 78 14.17 12.55 -18.27
N GLY A 79 14.38 11.91 -17.13
CA GLY A 79 15.24 12.36 -16.05
C GLY A 79 14.51 13.17 -14.98
N MET A 80 15.10 13.21 -13.77
CA MET A 80 14.57 13.95 -12.62
C MET A 80 14.88 15.45 -12.74
N ASN A 81 14.06 16.18 -13.49
CA ASN A 81 14.08 17.64 -13.57
C ASN A 81 12.78 18.25 -13.03
N GLU A 82 12.78 19.56 -12.78
CA GLU A 82 11.63 20.25 -12.18
C GLU A 82 10.35 20.10 -12.99
N ALA A 83 10.41 20.17 -14.30
CA ALA A 83 9.24 20.07 -15.16
C ALA A 83 8.63 18.65 -15.13
N SER A 84 9.46 17.63 -15.33
CA SER A 84 9.01 16.22 -15.30
C SER A 84 8.52 15.80 -13.93
N CYS A 85 9.21 16.20 -12.86
CA CYS A 85 8.80 15.92 -11.49
C CYS A 85 7.47 16.61 -11.12
N THR A 86 7.25 17.84 -11.60
CA THR A 86 5.99 18.57 -11.36
C THR A 86 4.80 17.88 -12.01
N GLU A 87 4.91 17.45 -13.26
CA GLU A 87 3.83 16.71 -13.93
C GLU A 87 3.58 15.35 -13.29
N ALA A 88 4.64 14.61 -12.95
CA ALA A 88 4.52 13.37 -12.20
C ALA A 88 3.82 13.57 -10.84
N ALA A 89 4.20 14.60 -10.08
CA ALA A 89 3.60 14.91 -8.78
C ALA A 89 2.10 15.24 -8.89
N LYS A 90 1.67 15.97 -9.93
CA LYS A 90 0.25 16.26 -10.19
C LYS A 90 -0.55 14.96 -10.44
N ILE A 91 -0.01 14.08 -11.27
CA ILE A 91 -0.66 12.79 -11.58
C ILE A 91 -0.77 11.93 -10.33
N ILE A 92 0.30 11.84 -9.54
CA ILE A 92 0.33 11.08 -8.29
C ILE A 92 -0.72 11.63 -7.31
N GLN A 93 -0.74 12.95 -7.10
CA GLN A 93 -1.69 13.60 -6.20
C GLN A 93 -3.14 13.29 -6.59
N GLN A 94 -3.48 13.42 -7.88
CA GLN A 94 -4.84 13.20 -8.38
C GLN A 94 -5.29 11.74 -8.26
N LEU A 95 -4.44 10.80 -8.63
CA LEU A 95 -4.78 9.37 -8.64
C LEU A 95 -4.79 8.77 -7.24
N MET A 96 -3.83 9.12 -6.39
CA MET A 96 -3.78 8.64 -5.01
C MET A 96 -4.68 9.45 -4.06
N LYS A 97 -5.22 10.60 -4.52
CA LYS A 97 -6.08 11.49 -3.70
C LYS A 97 -5.42 11.91 -2.39
N VAL A 98 -4.10 12.09 -2.41
CA VAL A 98 -3.34 12.59 -1.26
C VAL A 98 -3.40 14.11 -1.19
N SER A 99 -3.16 14.68 -0.01
CA SER A 99 -3.27 16.13 0.22
C SER A 99 -2.18 16.91 -0.50
N ALA A 100 -0.95 16.39 -0.52
CA ALA A 100 0.16 16.96 -1.29
C ALA A 100 1.18 15.89 -1.66
N VAL A 101 1.96 16.19 -2.70
CA VAL A 101 3.07 15.36 -3.19
C VAL A 101 4.31 16.24 -3.37
N SER A 102 5.46 15.74 -2.93
CA SER A 102 6.75 16.36 -3.19
C SER A 102 7.73 15.34 -3.76
N ILE A 103 8.53 15.75 -4.72
CA ILE A 103 9.64 14.97 -5.27
C ILE A 103 10.91 15.78 -5.08
N THR A 104 11.94 15.13 -4.53
CA THR A 104 13.23 15.78 -4.27
C THR A 104 14.37 15.00 -4.93
N ASN A 105 15.45 15.66 -5.23
CA ASN A 105 16.75 15.01 -5.38
C ASN A 105 17.47 14.97 -4.01
N THR A 106 18.78 14.82 -3.97
CA THR A 106 19.57 14.77 -2.73
C THR A 106 19.78 16.15 -2.09
N GLU A 107 19.51 17.25 -2.79
CA GLU A 107 19.83 18.61 -2.38
C GLU A 107 18.59 19.47 -2.17
N ARG A 108 17.63 19.39 -3.08
CA ARG A 108 16.50 20.30 -3.12
C ARG A 108 15.17 19.64 -3.52
N ILE A 109 14.11 20.38 -3.31
CA ILE A 109 12.75 20.01 -3.76
C ILE A 109 12.66 20.32 -5.26
N LEU A 110 12.43 19.27 -6.09
CA LEU A 110 12.24 19.43 -7.53
C LEU A 110 10.77 19.75 -7.87
N ALA A 111 9.82 19.20 -7.11
CA ALA A 111 8.40 19.45 -7.30
C ALA A 111 7.67 19.42 -5.96
N TYR A 112 6.68 20.30 -5.83
CA TYR A 112 5.69 20.27 -4.76
C TYR A 112 4.33 20.65 -5.33
N VAL A 113 3.30 19.84 -5.04
CA VAL A 113 1.93 20.04 -5.52
C VAL A 113 0.94 19.72 -4.41
N GLY A 114 -0.03 20.60 -4.18
CA GLY A 114 -1.14 20.36 -3.25
C GLY A 114 -1.16 21.29 -2.04
N ALA A 115 -1.68 20.79 -0.93
CA ALA A 115 -1.81 21.54 0.32
C ALA A 115 -0.46 22.06 0.82
N ALA A 116 -0.44 23.24 1.44
CA ALA A 116 0.77 23.89 1.96
C ALA A 116 1.81 24.31 0.88
N SER A 117 1.37 24.50 -0.38
CA SER A 117 2.21 25.00 -1.47
C SER A 117 2.62 26.47 -1.34
N ASP A 118 2.11 27.18 -0.37
CA ASP A 118 2.46 28.55 -0.01
C ASP A 118 3.85 28.64 0.66
N HIS A 119 4.30 27.58 1.31
CA HIS A 119 5.58 27.55 2.03
C HIS A 119 6.45 26.31 1.71
N HIS A 120 5.87 25.23 1.21
CA HIS A 120 6.62 24.11 0.64
C HIS A 120 6.85 24.35 -0.86
N ILE A 121 7.92 25.05 -1.21
CA ILE A 121 8.16 25.53 -2.57
C ILE A 121 9.24 24.67 -3.25
N ALA A 122 9.05 24.39 -4.55
CA ALA A 122 10.11 23.81 -5.38
C ALA A 122 11.36 24.72 -5.41
N SER A 123 12.52 24.14 -5.62
CA SER A 123 13.83 24.78 -5.58
C SER A 123 14.37 25.16 -4.19
N ASN A 124 13.59 25.01 -3.13
CA ASN A 124 14.10 25.16 -1.77
C ASN A 124 14.96 23.95 -1.38
N GLU A 125 15.95 24.21 -0.53
CA GLU A 125 16.75 23.13 0.08
C GLU A 125 15.91 22.17 0.91
N ILE A 126 16.39 20.94 1.07
CA ILE A 126 15.75 19.95 1.94
C ILE A 126 16.06 20.29 3.40
N LEU A 127 15.09 20.86 4.10
CA LEU A 127 15.26 21.33 5.47
C LEU A 127 14.87 20.31 6.53
N THR A 128 13.93 19.41 6.23
CA THR A 128 13.38 18.48 7.24
C THR A 128 14.32 17.32 7.53
N GLU A 129 14.57 17.05 8.82
CA GLU A 129 15.39 15.91 9.24
C GLU A 129 14.84 14.57 8.76
N LEU A 130 13.52 14.42 8.71
CA LEU A 130 12.85 13.25 8.15
C LEU A 130 13.35 12.95 6.72
N SER A 131 13.48 13.95 5.89
CA SER A 131 13.95 13.79 4.49
C SER A 131 15.41 13.40 4.42
N LYS A 132 16.24 14.06 5.24
CA LYS A 132 17.69 13.76 5.32
C LYS A 132 17.92 12.33 5.82
N GLU A 133 17.12 11.88 6.78
CA GLU A 133 17.20 10.51 7.28
C GLU A 133 16.90 9.49 6.17
N VAL A 134 15.81 9.67 5.40
CA VAL A 134 15.47 8.79 4.28
C VAL A 134 16.55 8.79 3.19
N LEU A 135 17.11 9.95 2.86
CA LEU A 135 18.22 10.05 1.90
C LEU A 135 19.46 9.28 2.39
N ARG A 136 19.76 9.33 3.68
CA ARG A 136 20.93 8.68 4.28
C ARG A 136 20.73 7.17 4.44
N THR A 137 19.54 6.73 4.91
CA THR A 137 19.28 5.32 5.22
C THR A 137 18.79 4.52 4.02
N GLY A 138 18.13 5.19 3.06
CA GLY A 138 17.43 4.53 1.96
C GLY A 138 16.24 3.68 2.42
N GLU A 139 15.69 3.97 3.60
CA GLU A 139 14.53 3.30 4.17
C GLU A 139 13.29 4.20 4.11
N ILE A 140 12.13 3.59 3.93
CA ILE A 140 10.85 4.29 3.97
C ILE A 140 10.59 4.75 5.41
N ARG A 141 10.10 5.98 5.55
CA ARG A 141 9.65 6.54 6.82
C ARG A 141 8.22 7.01 6.71
N GLU A 142 7.44 6.71 7.74
CA GLU A 142 6.10 7.27 7.91
C GLU A 142 6.00 7.97 9.26
N VAL A 143 5.28 9.06 9.28
CA VAL A 143 5.05 9.89 10.46
C VAL A 143 3.57 10.27 10.53
N HIS A 144 3.04 10.35 11.72
CA HIS A 144 1.62 10.52 11.99
C HIS A 144 1.29 11.81 12.77
N SER A 145 2.26 12.71 12.89
CA SER A 145 2.07 14.01 13.52
C SER A 145 2.77 15.13 12.76
N HIS A 146 2.25 16.35 12.91
CA HIS A 146 2.85 17.55 12.32
C HIS A 146 4.29 17.78 12.78
N ASP A 147 4.55 17.55 14.07
CA ASP A 147 5.88 17.76 14.66
C ASP A 147 6.92 16.83 14.04
N GLU A 148 6.56 15.57 13.77
CA GLU A 148 7.45 14.60 13.12
C GLU A 148 7.72 14.93 11.65
N ILE A 149 6.81 15.62 10.96
CA ILE A 149 7.06 16.13 9.60
C ILE A 149 8.21 17.16 9.63
N GLY A 150 8.32 17.91 10.73
CA GLY A 150 9.39 18.89 10.93
C GLY A 150 9.17 20.19 10.11
N CYS A 151 7.92 20.54 9.82
CA CYS A 151 7.58 21.82 9.22
C CYS A 151 7.40 22.88 10.32
N ASN A 152 8.21 23.95 10.27
CA ASN A 152 8.16 25.03 11.26
C ASN A 152 7.18 26.17 10.87
N HIS A 153 6.43 26.02 9.78
CA HIS A 153 5.48 27.06 9.36
C HIS A 153 4.22 27.05 10.24
N PRO A 154 3.87 28.17 10.89
CA PRO A 154 2.66 28.23 11.73
C PRO A 154 1.40 27.98 10.89
N GLY A 155 0.56 27.05 11.35
CA GLY A 155 -0.71 26.74 10.67
C GLY A 155 -0.58 25.81 9.45
N CYS A 156 0.56 25.17 9.25
CA CYS A 156 0.69 24.14 8.21
C CYS A 156 -0.34 23.02 8.43
N PRO A 157 -1.18 22.70 7.43
CA PRO A 157 -2.28 21.75 7.58
C PRO A 157 -1.85 20.27 7.55
N LEU A 158 -0.57 19.98 7.29
CA LEU A 158 -0.07 18.62 7.13
C LEU A 158 0.04 17.91 8.48
N GLN A 159 -0.56 16.73 8.60
CA GLN A 159 -0.61 15.95 9.84
C GLN A 159 0.10 14.61 9.74
N ALA A 160 0.29 14.08 8.54
CA ALA A 160 1.04 12.85 8.33
C ALA A 160 1.82 12.90 7.03
N ALA A 161 2.90 12.15 6.97
CA ALA A 161 3.71 12.03 5.77
C ALA A 161 4.26 10.60 5.62
N LEU A 162 4.35 10.17 4.36
CA LEU A 162 5.06 8.97 3.94
C LEU A 162 6.19 9.40 3.01
N VAL A 163 7.42 9.08 3.37
CA VAL A 163 8.63 9.43 2.62
C VAL A 163 9.29 8.16 2.10
N ILE A 164 9.41 8.08 0.78
CA ILE A 164 9.88 6.92 0.06
C ILE A 164 11.19 7.28 -0.66
N PRO A 165 12.27 6.50 -0.48
CA PRO A 165 13.51 6.71 -1.22
C PRO A 165 13.33 6.36 -2.70
N LEU A 166 13.83 7.21 -3.57
CA LEU A 166 14.03 6.93 -5.00
C LEU A 166 15.47 6.49 -5.20
N LYS A 167 15.65 5.31 -5.78
CA LYS A 167 16.99 4.69 -5.91
C LYS A 167 17.36 4.51 -7.39
N ALA A 168 18.63 4.71 -7.69
CA ALA A 168 19.23 4.32 -8.95
C ALA A 168 20.60 3.70 -8.66
N GLN A 169 20.92 2.58 -9.30
CA GLN A 169 22.19 1.85 -9.12
C GLN A 169 22.52 1.57 -7.64
N GLY A 170 21.50 1.26 -6.85
CA GLY A 170 21.63 0.97 -5.41
C GLY A 170 21.85 2.18 -4.50
N LYS A 171 21.90 3.40 -5.04
CA LYS A 171 22.05 4.63 -4.26
C LYS A 171 20.72 5.38 -4.19
N THR A 172 20.46 6.04 -3.06
CA THR A 172 19.31 6.94 -2.93
C THR A 172 19.64 8.25 -3.64
N ILE A 173 18.88 8.58 -4.68
CA ILE A 173 19.06 9.77 -5.52
C ILE A 173 18.02 10.86 -5.25
N GLY A 174 17.00 10.56 -4.45
CA GLY A 174 15.95 11.49 -4.09
C GLY A 174 14.87 10.83 -3.25
N THR A 175 13.78 11.55 -3.04
CA THR A 175 12.62 11.05 -2.32
C THR A 175 11.32 11.41 -3.02
N LEU A 176 10.34 10.50 -2.90
CA LEU A 176 8.92 10.79 -3.14
C LEU A 176 8.24 10.92 -1.78
N LYS A 177 7.52 12.03 -1.57
CA LYS A 177 6.82 12.30 -0.32
C LYS A 177 5.33 12.46 -0.60
N LEU A 178 4.53 11.74 0.16
CA LEU A 178 3.08 11.85 0.17
C LEU A 178 2.65 12.45 1.50
N TYR A 179 1.83 13.50 1.45
CA TYR A 179 1.38 14.21 2.64
C TYR A 179 -0.13 14.11 2.80
N PHE A 180 -0.56 14.08 4.03
CA PHE A 180 -1.95 13.96 4.44
C PHE A 180 -2.30 15.05 5.45
N THR A 181 -3.45 15.70 5.27
CA THR A 181 -4.02 16.66 6.23
C THR A 181 -4.80 15.96 7.34
N ASP A 182 -4.98 14.64 7.24
CA ASP A 182 -5.62 13.77 8.21
C ASP A 182 -4.78 12.49 8.31
N SER A 183 -4.22 12.23 9.50
CA SER A 183 -3.36 11.08 9.74
C SER A 183 -4.09 9.74 9.57
N ALA A 184 -5.42 9.70 9.74
CA ALA A 184 -6.22 8.50 9.54
C ALA A 184 -6.26 8.03 8.07
N LYS A 185 -5.92 8.90 7.13
CA LYS A 185 -5.83 8.59 5.69
C LYS A 185 -4.53 7.89 5.29
N LEU A 186 -3.50 7.95 6.13
CA LEU A 186 -2.27 7.17 5.93
C LEU A 186 -2.49 5.77 6.48
N THR A 187 -3.02 4.88 5.64
CA THR A 187 -3.30 3.49 6.00
C THR A 187 -2.24 2.54 5.43
N PHE A 188 -2.31 1.29 5.83
CA PHE A 188 -1.46 0.23 5.27
C PHE A 188 -1.57 0.13 3.74
N VAL A 189 -2.75 0.42 3.19
CA VAL A 189 -3.00 0.38 1.73
C VAL A 189 -2.21 1.47 1.02
N GLU A 190 -2.31 2.72 1.48
CA GLU A 190 -1.55 3.84 0.92
C GLU A 190 -0.05 3.60 1.01
N ARG A 191 0.43 3.04 2.11
CA ARG A 191 1.84 2.67 2.27
C ARG A 191 2.28 1.64 1.22
N GLN A 192 1.52 0.56 1.04
CA GLN A 192 1.86 -0.50 0.07
C GLN A 192 1.83 0.02 -1.39
N LEU A 193 0.84 0.85 -1.72
CA LEU A 193 0.76 1.50 -3.03
C LEU A 193 1.98 2.40 -3.28
N ALA A 194 2.32 3.23 -2.31
CA ALA A 194 3.43 4.17 -2.41
C ALA A 194 4.80 3.47 -2.49
N GLU A 195 4.98 2.38 -1.74
CA GLU A 195 6.19 1.55 -1.81
C GLU A 195 6.34 0.92 -3.20
N GLY A 196 5.26 0.35 -3.74
CA GLY A 196 5.24 -0.18 -5.10
C GLY A 196 5.59 0.87 -6.15
N LEU A 197 5.05 2.07 -6.02
CA LEU A 197 5.37 3.21 -6.88
C LEU A 197 6.83 3.65 -6.78
N GLY A 198 7.37 3.76 -5.58
CA GLY A 198 8.77 4.12 -5.35
C GLY A 198 9.72 3.15 -6.06
N ASN A 199 9.42 1.86 -6.02
CA ASN A 199 10.19 0.83 -6.72
C ASN A 199 10.09 0.97 -8.25
N ILE A 200 8.89 1.22 -8.78
CA ILE A 200 8.68 1.42 -10.22
C ILE A 200 9.40 2.68 -10.69
N PHE A 201 9.27 3.81 -9.97
CA PHE A 201 9.93 5.05 -10.32
C PHE A 201 11.45 4.92 -10.27
N SER A 202 11.99 4.27 -9.25
CA SER A 202 13.42 3.95 -9.16
C SER A 202 13.91 3.20 -10.40
N SER A 203 13.20 2.16 -10.81
CA SER A 203 13.51 1.39 -12.01
C SER A 203 13.44 2.22 -13.30
N GLN A 204 12.46 3.13 -13.43
CA GLN A 204 12.32 3.99 -14.61
C GLN A 204 13.43 5.06 -14.69
N ILE A 205 13.81 5.63 -13.57
CA ILE A 205 14.93 6.58 -13.50
C ILE A 205 16.22 5.87 -13.94
N GLU A 206 16.49 4.69 -13.40
CA GLU A 206 17.67 3.90 -13.74
C GLU A 206 17.73 3.55 -15.24
N LEU A 207 16.60 3.12 -15.82
CA LEU A 207 16.51 2.88 -17.26
C LEU A 207 16.76 4.14 -18.08
N GLY A 208 16.23 5.30 -17.67
CA GLY A 208 16.47 6.58 -18.34
C GLY A 208 17.93 7.00 -18.32
N GLU A 209 18.64 6.79 -17.22
CA GLU A 209 20.08 7.05 -17.10
C GLU A 209 20.89 6.15 -18.04
N ILE A 210 20.56 4.86 -18.12
CA ILE A 210 21.22 3.90 -19.02
C ILE A 210 21.00 4.29 -20.49
N GLU A 211 19.76 4.65 -20.87
CA GLU A 211 19.44 5.11 -22.23
C GLU A 211 20.23 6.38 -22.60
N LEU A 212 20.36 7.32 -21.68
CA LEU A 212 21.13 8.56 -21.89
C LEU A 212 22.61 8.28 -22.07
N GLN A 213 23.20 7.44 -21.22
CA GLN A 213 24.59 7.04 -21.32
C GLN A 213 24.88 6.31 -22.65
N SER A 214 23.97 5.41 -23.07
CA SER A 214 24.10 4.69 -24.34
C SER A 214 24.10 5.63 -25.55
N LYS A 215 23.25 6.67 -25.56
CA LYS A 215 23.23 7.68 -26.61
C LYS A 215 24.52 8.49 -26.68
N LEU A 216 25.00 8.92 -25.53
CA LEU A 216 26.27 9.68 -25.46
C LEU A 216 27.47 8.88 -25.97
N LEU A 217 27.47 7.55 -25.79
CA LEU A 217 28.52 6.66 -26.30
C LEU A 217 28.38 6.38 -27.80
N GLN A 218 27.19 6.51 -28.39
CA GLN A 218 26.96 6.36 -29.82
C GLN A 218 27.31 7.61 -30.61
N ASP A 219 27.21 8.79 -29.97
CA ASP A 219 27.43 10.08 -30.59
C ASP A 219 28.95 10.53 -30.47
N ALA A 220 29.79 9.77 -29.74
CA ALA A 220 31.22 10.00 -29.52
C ALA A 220 32.09 9.14 -30.44
#